data_71f643f52dcaab6fed0a2f8ebca2287b
#
_entry.id   71f643f52dcaab6fed0a2f8ebca2287b
#
_cell.length_a   1.000
_cell.length_b   1.000
_cell.length_c   1.000
_cell.angle_alpha   90.00
_cell.angle_beta   90.00
_cell.angle_gamma   90.00
#
_symmetry.space_group_name_H-M   'P 1'
#
loop_
_entity.id
_entity.type
_entity.pdbx_description
1 polymer ?
#
loop_
_entity_poly.entity_id
_entity_poly.type
_entity_poly.pdbx_seq_one_letter_code
_entity_poly.pdbx_strand_id
1 'polypeptide(L)' 'MTNAVRTLEKVLTEADVLIRLRLKEIGLEVPHLIVAVTPDGEVVLRSNVSPDVLRSFGEDLKNIADELEAPPAPEDPRH' A
#
# COMPACT_ATOMS: atom_id res chain seq x y z
N MET A 1 -1.47 -19.68 -6.37
CA MET A 1 -2.12 -20.33 -5.54
C MET A 1 -1.98 -19.90 -4.14
N THR A 2 -2.59 -20.65 -3.30
CA THR A 2 -2.70 -20.27 -1.90
C THR A 2 -1.36 -20.16 -1.21
N ASN A 3 -0.36 -20.89 -1.66
CA ASN A 3 0.95 -20.82 -1.00
C ASN A 3 1.57 -19.43 -1.10
N ALA A 4 1.42 -18.79 -2.25
CA ALA A 4 1.97 -17.45 -2.41
C ALA A 4 1.28 -16.48 -1.49
N VAL A 5 -0.05 -16.58 -1.38
CA VAL A 5 -0.79 -15.70 -0.50
C VAL A 5 -0.38 -15.91 0.96
N ARG A 6 -0.28 -17.17 1.38
CA ARG A 6 0.10 -17.45 2.76
C ARG A 6 1.50 -16.94 3.07
N THR A 7 2.42 -17.14 2.13
CA THR A 7 3.78 -16.66 2.32
C THR A 7 3.79 -15.14 2.46
N LEU A 8 3.04 -14.46 1.60
CA LEU A 8 2.98 -13.00 1.67
C LEU A 8 2.33 -12.54 2.96
N GLU A 9 1.28 -13.22 3.41
CA GLU A 9 0.64 -12.86 4.67
C GLU A 9 1.63 -12.93 5.81
N LYS A 10 2.45 -13.98 5.83
CA LYS A 10 3.45 -14.12 6.87
C LYS A 10 4.49 -13.02 6.79
N VAL A 11 4.97 -12.73 5.60
CA VAL A 11 5.95 -11.67 5.40
C VAL A 11 5.39 -10.33 5.82
N LEU A 12 4.15 -10.04 5.42
CA LEU A 12 3.54 -8.77 5.78
C LEU A 12 3.31 -8.66 7.29
N THR A 13 2.98 -9.77 7.94
CA THR A 13 2.82 -9.77 9.38
C THR A 13 4.14 -9.44 10.06
N GLU A 14 5.22 -10.04 9.59
CA GLU A 14 6.54 -9.77 10.14
C GLU A 14 6.95 -8.32 9.90
N ALA A 15 6.66 -7.82 8.71
CA ALA A 15 6.96 -6.44 8.39
C ALA A 15 6.17 -5.48 9.26
N ASP A 16 4.90 -5.82 9.50
CA ASP A 16 4.06 -4.98 10.34
C ASP A 16 4.61 -4.89 11.76
N VAL A 17 5.05 -6.02 12.30
CA VAL A 17 5.64 -6.03 13.64
C VAL A 17 6.89 -5.16 13.66
N LEU A 18 7.72 -5.27 12.64
CA LEU A 18 8.95 -4.48 12.59
C LEU A 18 8.65 -2.99 12.50
N ILE A 19 7.68 -2.63 11.66
CA ILE A 19 7.31 -1.22 11.51
C ILE A 19 6.81 -0.66 12.84
N ARG A 20 5.93 -1.39 13.52
CA ARG A 20 5.42 -0.94 14.81
C ARG A 20 6.53 -0.76 15.81
N LEU A 21 7.46 -1.70 15.83
CA LEU A 21 8.58 -1.63 16.75
C LEU A 21 9.44 -0.40 16.48
N ARG A 22 9.76 -0.18 15.21
CA ARG A 22 10.60 0.96 14.86
C ARG A 22 9.92 2.29 15.16
N LEU A 23 8.62 2.38 14.84
CA LEU A 23 7.88 3.59 15.15
C LEU A 23 7.85 3.86 16.64
N LYS A 24 7.68 2.79 17.43
CA LYS A 24 7.66 2.94 18.87
C LYS A 24 9.00 3.44 19.39
N GLU A 25 10.08 2.97 18.80
CA GLU A 25 11.43 3.39 19.23
C GLU A 25 11.64 4.89 19.07
N ILE A 26 11.05 5.47 18.05
CA ILE A 26 11.18 6.91 17.81
C ILE A 26 10.03 7.70 18.39
N GLY A 27 9.14 7.03 19.14
CA GLY A 27 8.04 7.71 19.79
C GLY A 27 6.95 8.20 18.86
N LEU A 28 6.82 7.57 17.70
CA LEU A 28 5.86 7.98 16.69
C LEU A 28 4.93 6.82 16.39
N GLU A 29 3.66 6.99 16.73
CA GLU A 29 2.67 5.96 16.41
C GLU A 29 1.74 6.49 15.35
N VAL A 30 1.87 5.97 14.15
CA VAL A 30 1.04 6.39 13.03
C VAL A 30 0.38 5.16 12.41
N PRO A 31 -0.82 5.32 11.91
CA PRO A 31 -1.45 4.25 11.14
C PRO A 31 -0.65 3.99 9.87
N HIS A 32 -0.64 2.75 9.47
CA HIS A 32 0.13 2.39 8.28
C HIS A 32 -0.55 1.25 7.55
N LEU A 33 -0.15 1.06 6.31
CA LEU A 33 -0.72 0.07 5.43
C LEU A 33 0.41 -0.57 4.63
N ILE A 34 0.41 -1.90 4.61
CA ILE A 34 1.38 -2.66 3.82
C ILE A 34 0.59 -3.49 2.83
N VAL A 35 0.94 -3.38 1.56
CA VAL A 35 0.23 -4.06 0.48
C VAL A 35 1.21 -4.80 -0.39
N ALA A 36 0.84 -6.02 -0.76
CA ALA A 36 1.58 -6.78 -1.76
C ALA A 36 0.58 -7.38 -2.74
N VAL A 37 1.03 -7.57 -3.97
CA VAL A 37 0.18 -8.14 -5.01
C VAL A 37 0.88 -9.37 -5.56
N THR A 38 0.16 -10.48 -5.62
CA THR A 38 0.72 -11.71 -6.17
C THR A 38 0.81 -11.61 -7.69
N PRO A 39 1.63 -12.47 -8.31
CA PRO A 39 1.71 -12.44 -9.78
C PRO A 39 0.39 -12.67 -10.47
N ASP A 40 -0.55 -13.37 -9.85
CA ASP A 40 -1.86 -13.61 -10.45
C ASP A 40 -2.88 -12.56 -10.02
N GLY A 41 -2.41 -11.47 -9.38
CA GLY A 41 -3.28 -10.32 -9.16
C GLY A 41 -4.02 -10.28 -7.84
N GLU A 42 -3.74 -11.22 -6.94
CA GLU A 42 -4.37 -11.17 -5.63
C GLU A 42 -3.70 -10.15 -4.74
N VAL A 43 -4.50 -9.47 -3.94
CA VAL A 43 -4.00 -8.41 -3.07
C VAL A 43 -3.97 -8.93 -1.64
N VAL A 44 -2.84 -8.75 -0.98
CA VAL A 44 -2.66 -9.11 0.42
C VAL A 44 -2.26 -7.85 1.15
N LEU A 45 -2.93 -7.57 2.26
CA LEU A 45 -2.59 -6.34 2.98
C LEU A 45 -2.66 -6.53 4.49
N ARG A 46 -1.91 -5.71 5.18
CA ARG A 46 -1.94 -5.56 6.63
C ARG A 46 -2.09 -4.08 6.94
N SER A 47 -3.00 -3.77 7.84
CA SER A 47 -3.27 -2.36 8.11
C SER A 47 -3.85 -2.21 9.52
N ASN A 48 -3.50 -1.11 10.17
CA ASN A 48 -4.19 -0.68 11.38
C ASN A 48 -4.88 0.65 11.17
N VAL A 49 -5.18 0.97 9.92
CA VAL A 49 -5.84 2.20 9.54
C VAL A 49 -7.34 2.00 9.63
N SER A 50 -8.06 3.02 10.08
CA SER A 50 -9.50 2.92 10.19
C SER A 50 -10.15 2.77 8.81
N PRO A 51 -11.37 2.18 8.76
CA PRO A 51 -12.04 2.03 7.47
C PRO A 51 -12.24 3.33 6.72
N ASP A 52 -12.55 4.42 7.42
CA ASP A 52 -12.77 5.69 6.76
C ASP A 52 -11.50 6.19 6.10
N VAL A 53 -10.38 6.08 6.81
CA VAL A 53 -9.10 6.51 6.25
C VAL A 53 -8.71 5.61 5.09
N LEU A 54 -9.02 4.31 5.18
CA LEU A 54 -8.74 3.40 4.07
C LEU A 54 -9.52 3.78 2.83
N ARG A 55 -10.78 4.19 2.99
CA ARG A 55 -11.58 4.60 1.85
C ARG A 55 -10.99 5.84 1.21
N SER A 56 -10.61 6.81 2.03
CA SER A 56 -10.00 8.03 1.52
C SER A 56 -8.69 7.71 0.79
N PHE A 57 -7.89 6.83 1.36
CA PHE A 57 -6.64 6.43 0.75
C PHE A 57 -6.89 5.70 -0.56
N GLY A 58 -7.96 4.89 -0.62
CA GLY A 58 -8.33 4.21 -1.84
C GLY A 58 -8.64 5.17 -2.97
N GLU A 59 -9.33 6.28 -2.64
CA GLU A 59 -9.59 7.30 -3.64
C GLU A 59 -8.30 7.94 -4.12
N ASP A 60 -7.39 8.21 -3.21
CA ASP A 60 -6.11 8.78 -3.59
C ASP A 60 -5.34 7.85 -4.51
N LEU A 61 -5.34 6.55 -4.20
CA LEU A 61 -4.66 5.58 -5.04
C LEU A 61 -5.29 5.49 -6.43
N LYS A 62 -6.61 5.58 -6.48
CA LYS A 62 -7.30 5.56 -7.75
C LYS A 62 -6.91 6.75 -8.59
N ASN A 63 -6.82 7.92 -7.97
CA ASN A 63 -6.42 9.13 -8.68
C ASN A 63 -4.99 9.02 -9.18
N ILE A 64 -4.11 8.45 -8.37
CA ILE A 64 -2.72 8.26 -8.78
C ILE A 64 -2.66 7.31 -9.98
N ALA A 65 -3.43 6.22 -9.94
CA ALA A 65 -3.46 5.29 -11.05
C ALA A 65 -3.96 5.96 -12.32
N ASP A 66 -4.98 6.79 -12.18
CA ASP A 66 -5.51 7.51 -13.34
C ASP A 66 -4.45 8.43 -13.92
N GLU A 67 -3.70 9.11 -13.08
CA GLU A 67 -2.64 9.98 -13.55
C GLU A 67 -1.55 9.21 -14.27
N LEU A 68 -1.21 8.04 -13.74
CA LEU A 68 -0.17 7.24 -14.35
C LEU A 68 -0.59 6.69 -15.70
N GLU A 69 -1.89 6.43 -15.88
CA GLU A 69 -2.40 5.92 -17.14
C GLU A 69 -2.63 7.01 -18.15
N ALA A 70 -2.77 8.24 -17.70
CA ALA A 70 -3.04 9.33 -18.62
C ALA A 70 -1.88 9.49 -19.57
N PRO A 71 -2.16 9.67 -20.86
CA PRO A 71 -1.07 9.91 -21.79
C PRO A 71 -0.38 11.21 -21.47
N PRO A 72 0.92 11.26 -21.67
CA PRO A 72 1.63 12.50 -21.41
C PRO A 72 1.08 13.60 -22.30
N ALA A 73 1.00 14.79 -21.76
CA ALA A 73 0.50 15.91 -22.51
C ALA A 73 1.47 16.20 -23.64
N PRO A 74 1.06 15.99 -24.89
CA PRO A 74 2.00 16.11 -25.98
C PRO A 74 2.48 17.54 -26.19
N GLU A 75 1.62 18.45 -25.83
CA GLU A 75 1.95 19.85 -26.02
C GLU A 75 2.65 20.43 -24.83
N ASP A 76 3.01 19.62 -23.89
CA ASP A 76 3.62 20.15 -22.70
C ASP A 76 4.93 20.83 -23.08
N PRO A 77 4.93 22.12 -23.16
CA PRO A 77 6.11 22.84 -23.67
C PRO A 77 7.23 22.89 -22.65
N ARG A 78 6.96 22.43 -21.49
CA ARG A 78 7.97 22.49 -20.47
C ARG A 78 9.07 21.49 -20.67
N HIS A 79 8.79 20.49 -21.45
CA HIS A 79 9.85 19.53 -21.62
C HIS A 79 10.96 20.07 -22.37
#